data_be6037b70c5200e5d89b6612456cf346
#
_entry.id   be6037b70c5200e5d89b6612456cf346
#
_cell.length_a   1.000
_cell.length_b   1.000
_cell.length_c   1.000
_cell.angle_alpha   90.00
_cell.angle_beta   90.00
_cell.angle_gamma   90.00
#
_symmetry.space_group_name_H-M   'P 1'
#
loop_
_entity.id
_entity.type
_entity.pdbx_description
1 polymer ?
#
loop_
_entity_poly.entity_id
_entity_poly.type
_entity_poly.pdbx_seq_one_letter_code
_entity_poly.pdbx_strand_id
1 'polypeptide(L)'
;TSRFGSRGNISLVNHRDHLADRPLATRESLTRALQTLAERTGPEDLVFIYLTSHGTHDHELVLDQPRLELADLPADELAAALAPLKHRDKIIVISACYSGGFIPALKDERTLIMTASEADKVSFGCSEEADFTYFGNALFAQALNQTDDLQQAFTLAKQYVAEREQADNFDASAPQLWAPKGVLNHWQRLREQQARQALH
;
A
#
# COMPACT_ATOMS: atom_id res chain seq x y z
N THR A 1 -0.57 12.52 -3.62
CA THR A 1 -0.41 12.44 -5.10
C THR A 1 0.31 13.68 -5.64
N SER A 2 -0.08 14.90 -5.26
CA SER A 2 0.56 16.14 -5.75
C SER A 2 2.06 16.20 -5.44
N ARG A 3 2.48 15.81 -4.22
CA ARG A 3 3.88 15.84 -3.80
C ARG A 3 4.79 14.93 -4.63
N PHE A 4 4.29 13.78 -5.07
CA PHE A 4 5.09 12.78 -5.81
C PHE A 4 4.85 12.81 -7.32
N GLY A 5 4.12 13.81 -7.83
CA GLY A 5 3.93 14.03 -9.27
C GLY A 5 3.24 12.89 -10.01
N SER A 6 2.27 12.23 -9.36
CA SER A 6 1.49 11.17 -10.01
C SER A 6 0.80 11.67 -11.26
N ARG A 7 1.00 10.99 -12.40
CA ARG A 7 0.37 11.30 -13.68
C ARG A 7 -1.04 10.73 -13.85
N GLY A 8 -1.39 9.76 -13.03
CA GLY A 8 -2.70 9.13 -13.03
C GLY A 8 -2.97 8.43 -11.71
N ASN A 9 -4.25 8.29 -11.39
CA ASN A 9 -4.71 7.70 -10.15
C ASN A 9 -5.97 6.89 -10.41
N ILE A 10 -6.02 5.67 -9.88
CA ILE A 10 -7.21 4.82 -9.83
C ILE A 10 -7.55 4.60 -8.37
N SER A 11 -8.79 4.88 -7.97
CA SER A 11 -9.28 4.71 -6.62
C SER A 11 -10.48 3.77 -6.61
N LEU A 12 -10.39 2.70 -5.83
CA LEU A 12 -11.46 1.73 -5.59
C LEU A 12 -11.87 1.86 -4.12
N VAL A 13 -13.14 2.08 -3.84
CA VAL A 13 -13.60 2.40 -2.48
C VAL A 13 -14.91 1.71 -2.15
N ASN A 14 -14.94 1.00 -1.04
CA ASN A 14 -16.15 0.44 -0.44
C ASN A 14 -16.64 1.37 0.68
N HIS A 15 -17.32 2.46 0.29
CA HIS A 15 -17.88 3.42 1.23
C HIS A 15 -19.23 3.95 0.71
N ARG A 16 -20.19 4.13 1.62
CA ARG A 16 -21.57 4.54 1.28
C ARG A 16 -21.64 5.83 0.47
N ASP A 17 -20.80 6.80 0.81
CA ASP A 17 -20.82 8.14 0.21
C ASP A 17 -20.17 8.18 -1.19
N HIS A 18 -19.48 7.10 -1.59
CA HIS A 18 -18.73 7.01 -2.85
C HIS A 18 -19.30 6.02 -3.88
N LEU A 19 -20.46 5.43 -3.61
CA LEU A 19 -21.07 4.44 -4.52
C LEU A 19 -21.41 5.01 -5.91
N ALA A 20 -21.62 6.32 -6.01
CA ALA A 20 -22.00 6.99 -7.24
C ALA A 20 -20.80 7.55 -8.04
N ASP A 21 -19.65 7.78 -7.39
CA ASP A 21 -18.52 8.51 -8.00
C ASP A 21 -17.23 7.69 -8.11
N ARG A 22 -17.17 6.52 -7.45
CA ARG A 22 -15.97 5.64 -7.47
C ARG A 22 -16.35 4.17 -7.67
N PRO A 23 -15.53 3.41 -8.43
CA PRO A 23 -15.70 1.98 -8.53
C PRO A 23 -15.52 1.29 -7.16
N LEU A 24 -16.31 0.24 -6.93
CA LEU A 24 -16.16 -0.59 -5.74
C LEU A 24 -14.82 -1.34 -5.74
N ALA A 25 -14.27 -1.55 -4.57
CA ALA A 25 -13.12 -2.42 -4.37
C ALA A 25 -13.60 -3.87 -4.30
N THR A 26 -13.52 -4.55 -5.43
CA THR A 26 -13.76 -5.99 -5.60
C THR A 26 -12.55 -6.64 -6.24
N ARG A 27 -12.47 -7.97 -6.24
CA ARG A 27 -11.40 -8.69 -6.96
C ARG A 27 -11.38 -8.32 -8.44
N GLU A 28 -12.56 -8.23 -9.07
CA GLU A 28 -12.71 -7.93 -10.50
C GLU A 28 -12.29 -6.50 -10.82
N SER A 29 -12.70 -5.52 -10.02
CA SER A 29 -12.32 -4.12 -10.25
C SER A 29 -10.83 -3.90 -9.99
N LEU A 30 -10.24 -4.58 -9.01
CA LEU A 30 -8.79 -4.57 -8.78
C LEU A 30 -8.05 -5.15 -9.99
N THR A 31 -8.47 -6.30 -10.48
CA THR A 31 -7.85 -6.93 -11.67
C THR A 31 -7.90 -5.99 -12.89
N ARG A 32 -9.03 -5.35 -13.14
CA ARG A 32 -9.16 -4.35 -14.24
C ARG A 32 -8.26 -3.14 -14.01
N ALA A 33 -8.19 -2.63 -12.78
CA ALA A 33 -7.32 -1.50 -12.46
C ALA A 33 -5.85 -1.82 -12.71
N LEU A 34 -5.38 -3.00 -12.31
CA LEU A 34 -4.00 -3.44 -12.52
C LEU A 34 -3.70 -3.69 -14.00
N GLN A 35 -4.63 -4.23 -14.78
CA GLN A 35 -4.50 -4.34 -16.24
C GLN A 35 -4.41 -2.95 -16.89
N THR A 36 -5.27 -2.02 -16.51
CA THR A 36 -5.23 -0.64 -17.01
C THR A 36 -3.89 0.04 -16.69
N LEU A 37 -3.35 -0.16 -15.49
CA LEU A 37 -2.02 0.35 -15.14
C LEU A 37 -0.92 -0.27 -16.00
N ALA A 38 -0.99 -1.58 -16.28
CA ALA A 38 -0.03 -2.24 -17.16
C ALA A 38 -0.05 -1.71 -18.59
N GLU A 39 -1.23 -1.39 -19.12
CA GLU A 39 -1.40 -0.81 -20.45
C GLU A 39 -0.94 0.64 -20.55
N ARG A 40 -1.08 1.41 -19.47
CA ARG A 40 -0.81 2.85 -19.45
C ARG A 40 0.58 3.22 -18.91
N THR A 41 1.33 2.28 -18.40
CA THR A 41 2.67 2.50 -17.85
C THR A 41 3.75 1.87 -18.74
N GLY A 42 4.89 2.55 -18.82
CA GLY A 42 6.10 2.08 -19.50
C GLY A 42 7.19 1.63 -18.53
N PRO A 43 8.36 1.24 -19.06
CA PRO A 43 9.50 0.80 -18.23
C PRO A 43 10.04 1.88 -17.29
N GLU A 44 9.84 3.15 -17.65
CA GLU A 44 10.32 4.31 -16.87
C GLU A 44 9.35 4.73 -15.77
N ASP A 45 8.15 4.12 -15.73
CA ASP A 45 7.16 4.43 -14.73
C ASP A 45 7.30 3.50 -13.52
N LEU A 46 7.01 4.03 -12.35
CA LEU A 46 6.91 3.28 -11.10
C LEU A 46 5.45 3.28 -10.65
N VAL A 47 4.92 2.08 -10.40
CA VAL A 47 3.54 1.89 -9.96
C VAL A 47 3.49 1.88 -8.44
N PHE A 48 2.65 2.73 -7.86
CA PHE A 48 2.43 2.76 -6.42
C PHE A 48 1.03 2.24 -6.09
N ILE A 49 0.95 1.21 -5.24
CA ILE A 49 -0.30 0.55 -4.86
C ILE A 49 -0.45 0.64 -3.34
N TYR A 50 -1.55 1.22 -2.88
CA TYR A 50 -1.92 1.25 -1.48
C TYR A 50 -3.21 0.46 -1.26
N LEU A 51 -3.14 -0.54 -0.40
CA LEU A 51 -4.26 -1.40 0.00
C LEU A 51 -4.49 -1.23 1.50
N THR A 52 -5.71 -0.90 1.87
CA THR A 52 -6.11 -0.78 3.27
C THR A 52 -7.45 -1.45 3.50
N SER A 53 -7.52 -2.33 4.46
CA SER A 53 -8.72 -3.03 4.90
C SER A 53 -8.46 -3.77 6.22
N HIS A 54 -9.46 -4.47 6.74
CA HIS A 54 -9.23 -5.54 7.71
C HIS A 54 -8.48 -6.70 7.06
N GLY A 55 -7.67 -7.40 7.84
CA GLY A 55 -6.94 -8.59 7.42
C GLY A 55 -7.33 -9.80 8.27
N THR A 56 -7.23 -10.98 7.70
CA THR A 56 -7.48 -12.26 8.37
C THR A 56 -6.19 -13.02 8.69
N HIS A 57 -6.25 -13.97 9.61
CA HIS A 57 -5.15 -14.89 9.94
C HIS A 57 -4.66 -15.71 8.73
N ASP A 58 -5.53 -15.95 7.75
CA ASP A 58 -5.20 -16.67 6.52
C ASP A 58 -4.59 -15.77 5.44
N HIS A 59 -4.23 -14.53 5.81
CA HIS A 59 -3.65 -13.52 4.93
C HIS A 59 -4.54 -13.16 3.76
N GLU A 60 -5.77 -12.77 4.10
CA GLU A 60 -6.74 -12.23 3.15
C GLU A 60 -7.09 -10.79 3.54
N LEU A 61 -7.28 -9.93 2.55
CA LEU A 61 -7.89 -8.62 2.74
C LEU A 61 -9.41 -8.76 2.68
N VAL A 62 -10.08 -8.29 3.72
CA VAL A 62 -11.54 -8.31 3.78
C VAL A 62 -12.10 -7.30 2.80
N LEU A 63 -12.97 -7.77 1.90
CA LEU A 63 -13.72 -6.93 0.99
C LEU A 63 -15.18 -6.93 1.44
N ASP A 64 -15.60 -5.84 2.04
CA ASP A 64 -16.97 -5.70 2.56
C ASP A 64 -17.67 -4.48 1.96
N GLN A 65 -18.93 -4.67 1.61
CA GLN A 65 -19.84 -3.61 1.23
C GLN A 65 -21.26 -4.02 1.64
N PRO A 66 -21.98 -3.21 2.42
CA PRO A 66 -23.33 -3.54 2.83
C PRO A 66 -24.23 -3.96 1.65
N ARG A 67 -24.92 -5.10 1.81
CA ARG A 67 -25.83 -5.73 0.84
C ARG A 67 -25.15 -6.40 -0.38
N LEU A 68 -23.82 -6.54 -0.37
CA LEU A 68 -23.09 -7.30 -1.38
C LEU A 68 -22.30 -8.42 -0.71
N GLU A 69 -22.36 -9.60 -1.29
CA GLU A 69 -21.49 -10.71 -0.91
C GLU A 69 -20.21 -10.59 -1.76
N LEU A 70 -19.15 -10.07 -1.16
CA LEU A 70 -17.84 -9.94 -1.79
C LEU A 70 -16.92 -11.05 -1.24
N ALA A 71 -16.14 -11.65 -2.13
CA ALA A 71 -15.11 -12.58 -1.72
C ALA A 71 -13.86 -11.80 -1.26
N ASP A 72 -13.31 -12.15 -0.11
CA ASP A 72 -12.06 -11.61 0.40
C ASP A 72 -10.90 -11.86 -0.56
N LEU A 73 -9.84 -11.08 -0.48
CA LEU A 73 -8.69 -11.12 -1.38
C LEU A 73 -7.50 -11.82 -0.70
N PRO A 74 -7.26 -13.12 -0.97
CA PRO A 74 -6.08 -13.82 -0.50
C PRO A 74 -4.78 -13.30 -1.13
N ALA A 75 -3.66 -13.54 -0.46
CA ALA A 75 -2.34 -13.11 -0.91
C ALA A 75 -1.94 -13.69 -2.29
N ASP A 76 -2.27 -14.94 -2.57
CA ASP A 76 -2.00 -15.59 -3.85
C ASP A 76 -2.89 -15.04 -5.00
N GLU A 77 -4.13 -14.70 -4.71
CA GLU A 77 -5.02 -14.03 -5.67
C GLU A 77 -4.53 -12.60 -5.99
N LEU A 78 -4.04 -11.87 -4.99
CA LEU A 78 -3.41 -10.58 -5.22
C LEU A 78 -2.15 -10.72 -6.08
N ALA A 79 -1.31 -11.72 -5.81
CA ALA A 79 -0.13 -12.02 -6.62
C ALA A 79 -0.51 -12.33 -8.07
N ALA A 80 -1.56 -13.13 -8.30
CA ALA A 80 -2.06 -13.43 -9.64
C ALA A 80 -2.58 -12.17 -10.35
N ALA A 81 -3.31 -11.31 -9.65
CA ALA A 81 -3.81 -10.05 -10.20
C ALA A 81 -2.69 -9.06 -10.60
N LEU A 82 -1.52 -9.15 -9.98
CA LEU A 82 -0.33 -8.35 -10.29
C LEU A 82 0.46 -8.85 -11.50
N ALA A 83 0.15 -10.02 -12.06
CA ALA A 83 0.90 -10.61 -13.18
C ALA A 83 1.07 -9.67 -14.39
N PRO A 84 0.09 -8.83 -14.81
CA PRO A 84 0.27 -7.85 -15.86
C PRO A 84 1.38 -6.82 -15.60
N LEU A 85 1.71 -6.57 -14.34
CA LEU A 85 2.75 -5.62 -13.89
C LEU A 85 4.10 -6.29 -13.57
N LYS A 86 4.31 -7.56 -13.94
CA LYS A 86 5.54 -8.30 -13.62
C LYS A 86 6.82 -7.63 -14.12
N HIS A 87 6.75 -6.84 -15.19
CA HIS A 87 7.88 -6.11 -15.78
C HIS A 87 7.92 -4.63 -15.39
N ARG A 88 7.12 -4.21 -14.42
CA ARG A 88 7.12 -2.86 -13.86
C ARG A 88 7.69 -2.87 -12.45
N ASP A 89 8.51 -1.86 -12.17
CA ASP A 89 8.89 -1.59 -10.79
C ASP A 89 7.69 -1.03 -10.04
N LYS A 90 7.43 -1.57 -8.86
CA LYS A 90 6.26 -1.20 -8.06
C LYS A 90 6.54 -1.17 -6.58
N ILE A 91 5.80 -0.32 -5.90
CA ILE A 91 5.74 -0.22 -4.45
C ILE A 91 4.35 -0.64 -4.03
N ILE A 92 4.25 -1.59 -3.12
CA ILE A 92 2.99 -2.06 -2.55
C ILE A 92 3.01 -1.79 -1.05
N VAL A 93 2.04 -1.03 -0.58
CA VAL A 93 1.82 -0.77 0.84
C VAL A 93 0.51 -1.43 1.26
N ILE A 94 0.57 -2.34 2.23
CA ILE A 94 -0.60 -3.06 2.75
C ILE A 94 -0.80 -2.69 4.21
N SER A 95 -1.86 -1.95 4.48
CA SER A 95 -2.27 -1.56 5.82
C SER A 95 -3.46 -2.41 6.28
N ALA A 96 -3.15 -3.54 6.88
CA ALA A 96 -4.10 -4.51 7.41
C ALA A 96 -3.48 -5.34 8.53
N CYS A 97 -4.31 -5.95 9.37
CA CYS A 97 -3.88 -7.00 10.30
C CYS A 97 -3.28 -8.16 9.52
N TYR A 98 -2.27 -8.82 10.09
CA TYR A 98 -1.60 -9.99 9.50
C TYR A 98 -0.96 -9.73 8.12
N SER A 99 -0.76 -8.46 7.77
CA SER A 99 -0.33 -8.05 6.42
C SER A 99 1.08 -8.50 6.05
N GLY A 100 1.95 -8.78 7.01
CA GLY A 100 3.26 -9.38 6.75
C GLY A 100 3.19 -10.73 6.03
N GLY A 101 2.09 -11.45 6.17
CA GLY A 101 1.82 -12.71 5.47
C GLY A 101 1.63 -12.58 3.96
N PHE A 102 1.44 -11.36 3.44
CA PHE A 102 1.41 -11.11 1.99
C PHE A 102 2.80 -11.09 1.35
N ILE A 103 3.86 -10.83 2.10
CA ILE A 103 5.21 -10.68 1.56
C ILE A 103 5.69 -11.92 0.79
N PRO A 104 5.56 -13.17 1.30
CA PRO A 104 6.04 -14.34 0.59
C PRO A 104 5.44 -14.52 -0.81
N ALA A 105 4.16 -14.20 -0.98
CA ALA A 105 3.47 -14.32 -2.26
C ALA A 105 3.81 -13.20 -3.26
N LEU A 106 4.16 -12.02 -2.76
CA LEU A 106 4.33 -10.80 -3.57
C LEU A 106 5.78 -10.44 -3.86
N LYS A 107 6.74 -10.91 -3.04
CA LYS A 107 8.13 -10.49 -3.13
C LYS A 107 8.80 -10.94 -4.42
N ASP A 108 9.42 -10.02 -5.10
CA ASP A 108 10.35 -10.22 -6.20
C ASP A 108 11.31 -9.03 -6.32
N GLU A 109 12.24 -9.06 -7.29
CA GLU A 109 13.25 -8.01 -7.47
C GLU A 109 12.68 -6.68 -8.00
N ARG A 110 11.41 -6.66 -8.42
CA ARG A 110 10.73 -5.47 -8.96
C ARG A 110 9.60 -4.96 -8.07
N THR A 111 9.48 -5.53 -6.87
CA THR A 111 8.38 -5.21 -5.95
C THR A 111 8.94 -4.85 -4.57
N LEU A 112 8.82 -3.57 -4.17
CA LEU A 112 9.05 -3.14 -2.80
C LEU A 112 7.73 -3.28 -2.03
N ILE A 113 7.78 -3.85 -0.83
CA ILE A 113 6.59 -4.12 -0.03
C ILE A 113 6.76 -3.56 1.37
N MET A 114 5.77 -2.78 1.81
CA MET A 114 5.63 -2.32 3.19
C MET A 114 4.33 -2.88 3.75
N THR A 115 4.37 -3.47 4.95
CA THR A 115 3.18 -3.98 5.63
C THR A 115 3.04 -3.38 7.03
N ALA A 116 1.79 -3.18 7.45
CA ALA A 116 1.47 -2.58 8.75
C ALA A 116 1.81 -3.49 9.93
N SER A 117 1.97 -4.80 9.71
CA SER A 117 2.21 -5.77 10.77
C SER A 117 3.02 -6.98 10.29
N GLU A 118 3.53 -7.76 11.24
CA GLU A 118 3.99 -9.12 10.98
C GLU A 118 2.85 -10.05 10.56
N ALA A 119 3.20 -11.23 10.06
CA ALA A 119 2.25 -12.22 9.53
C ALA A 119 1.25 -12.75 10.58
N ASP A 120 1.63 -12.74 11.83
CA ASP A 120 0.85 -13.27 12.96
C ASP A 120 0.37 -12.17 13.94
N LYS A 121 0.48 -10.92 13.55
CA LYS A 121 0.12 -9.78 14.40
C LYS A 121 -0.96 -8.90 13.79
N VAL A 122 -1.77 -8.32 14.68
CA VAL A 122 -2.76 -7.30 14.32
C VAL A 122 -2.10 -5.95 14.10
N SER A 123 -2.79 -5.06 13.39
CA SER A 123 -2.49 -3.64 13.29
C SER A 123 -3.68 -2.82 13.82
N PHE A 124 -3.46 -1.53 14.11
CA PHE A 124 -4.42 -0.72 14.83
C PHE A 124 -4.87 0.53 14.04
N GLY A 125 -5.94 1.17 14.55
CA GLY A 125 -6.51 2.36 13.95
C GLY A 125 -7.53 2.10 12.84
N CYS A 126 -8.03 0.87 12.70
CA CYS A 126 -9.07 0.51 11.73
C CYS A 126 -10.47 0.79 12.31
N SER A 127 -10.82 2.04 12.60
CA SER A 127 -12.18 2.42 12.99
C SER A 127 -12.87 3.19 11.88
N GLU A 128 -14.22 3.12 11.82
CA GLU A 128 -15.01 3.90 10.84
C GLU A 128 -14.85 5.42 11.01
N GLU A 129 -14.43 5.87 12.21
CA GLU A 129 -14.23 7.27 12.55
C GLU A 129 -12.79 7.76 12.29
N ALA A 130 -11.85 6.85 11.99
CA ALA A 130 -10.45 7.22 11.75
C ALA A 130 -10.18 7.41 10.26
N ASP A 131 -9.70 8.58 9.88
CA ASP A 131 -9.27 8.89 8.49
C ASP A 131 -8.11 8.00 8.02
N PHE A 132 -7.30 7.48 8.96
CA PHE A 132 -6.12 6.66 8.67
C PHE A 132 -5.88 5.61 9.76
N THR A 133 -5.38 4.44 9.36
CA THR A 133 -4.74 3.48 10.28
C THR A 133 -3.49 4.09 10.91
N TYR A 134 -2.99 3.53 12.02
CA TYR A 134 -1.73 3.99 12.64
C TYR A 134 -0.58 3.96 11.64
N PHE A 135 -0.44 2.86 10.91
CA PHE A 135 0.62 2.74 9.89
C PHE A 135 0.43 3.69 8.72
N GLY A 136 -0.79 3.83 8.20
CA GLY A 136 -1.10 4.76 7.12
C GLY A 136 -0.81 6.21 7.50
N ASN A 137 -1.20 6.63 8.71
CA ASN A 137 -0.89 7.95 9.23
C ASN A 137 0.62 8.15 9.41
N ALA A 138 1.31 7.19 10.04
CA ALA A 138 2.74 7.27 10.28
C ALA A 138 3.55 7.37 8.98
N LEU A 139 3.19 6.61 7.96
CA LEU A 139 3.89 6.61 6.67
C LEU A 139 3.54 7.84 5.84
N PHE A 140 2.26 8.08 5.56
CA PHE A 140 1.83 9.09 4.59
C PHE A 140 1.70 10.50 5.17
N ALA A 141 1.19 10.63 6.40
CA ALA A 141 1.01 11.94 7.01
C ALA A 141 2.24 12.45 7.77
N GLN A 142 3.16 11.57 8.16
CA GLN A 142 4.34 11.95 8.96
C GLN A 142 5.67 11.65 8.24
N ALA A 143 6.04 10.38 8.07
CA ALA A 143 7.37 9.99 7.61
C ALA A 143 7.71 10.50 6.20
N LEU A 144 6.83 10.29 5.22
CA LEU A 144 7.02 10.75 3.84
C LEU A 144 6.97 12.28 3.69
N ASN A 145 6.53 13.02 4.70
CA ASN A 145 6.66 14.48 4.75
C ASN A 145 8.03 14.95 5.23
N GLN A 146 8.82 14.07 5.83
CA GLN A 146 10.14 14.39 6.37
C GLN A 146 11.28 13.92 5.46
N THR A 147 11.07 12.85 4.71
CA THR A 147 12.09 12.26 3.83
C THR A 147 11.50 11.66 2.57
N ASP A 148 12.26 11.72 1.49
CA ASP A 148 11.97 11.03 0.23
C ASP A 148 12.67 9.66 0.12
N ASP A 149 13.55 9.33 1.07
CA ASP A 149 14.16 8.01 1.17
C ASP A 149 13.15 7.00 1.75
N LEU A 150 12.78 5.98 0.98
CA LEU A 150 11.76 5.01 1.37
C LEU A 150 12.15 4.15 2.57
N GLN A 151 13.42 3.79 2.70
CA GLN A 151 13.89 3.00 3.85
C GLN A 151 13.87 3.85 5.13
N GLN A 152 14.30 5.10 5.02
CA GLN A 152 14.23 6.05 6.14
C GLN A 152 12.76 6.34 6.51
N ALA A 153 11.90 6.57 5.52
CA ALA A 153 10.47 6.79 5.75
C ALA A 153 9.83 5.59 6.46
N PHE A 154 10.15 4.37 6.05
CA PHE A 154 9.67 3.16 6.72
C PHE A 154 10.17 3.06 8.16
N THR A 155 11.45 3.35 8.41
CA THR A 155 12.03 3.34 9.76
C THR A 155 11.33 4.34 10.67
N LEU A 156 11.10 5.56 10.19
CA LEU A 156 10.35 6.59 10.92
C LEU A 156 8.89 6.16 11.17
N ALA A 157 8.22 5.62 10.16
CA ALA A 157 6.85 5.14 10.31
C ALA A 157 6.74 4.02 11.35
N LYS A 158 7.67 3.07 11.33
CA LYS A 158 7.74 1.99 12.33
C LYS A 158 7.93 2.52 13.75
N GLN A 159 8.75 3.54 13.92
CA GLN A 159 8.94 4.20 15.21
C GLN A 159 7.65 4.89 15.68
N TYR A 160 7.01 5.69 14.84
CA TYR A 160 5.75 6.38 15.20
C TYR A 160 4.63 5.40 15.55
N VAL A 161 4.54 4.28 14.82
CA VAL A 161 3.57 3.22 15.15
C VAL A 161 3.85 2.64 16.54
N ALA A 162 5.11 2.29 16.81
CA ALA A 162 5.50 1.71 18.12
C ALA A 162 5.22 2.67 19.28
N GLU A 163 5.53 3.97 19.13
CA GLU A 163 5.24 5.00 20.12
C GLU A 163 3.74 5.13 20.38
N ARG A 164 2.93 5.08 19.31
CA ARG A 164 1.48 5.16 19.41
C ARG A 164 0.88 3.94 20.09
N GLU A 165 1.31 2.74 19.68
CA GLU A 165 0.86 1.48 20.29
C GLU A 165 1.20 1.43 21.77
N GLN A 166 2.40 1.86 22.16
CA GLN A 166 2.80 1.96 23.56
C GLN A 166 1.94 2.95 24.36
N ALA A 167 1.64 4.12 23.78
CA ALA A 167 0.78 5.12 24.42
C ALA A 167 -0.65 4.62 24.64
N ASP A 168 -1.16 3.81 23.72
CA ASP A 168 -2.51 3.26 23.76
C ASP A 168 -2.58 1.87 24.46
N ASN A 169 -1.46 1.37 25.01
CA ASN A 169 -1.33 0.04 25.64
C ASN A 169 -1.71 -1.13 24.72
N PHE A 170 -1.33 -1.05 23.47
CA PHE A 170 -1.50 -2.13 22.49
C PHE A 170 -0.22 -2.95 22.35
N ASP A 171 -0.38 -4.20 21.93
CA ASP A 171 0.73 -5.05 21.52
C ASP A 171 1.40 -4.52 20.25
N ALA A 172 2.70 -4.78 20.10
CA ALA A 172 3.44 -4.32 18.92
C ALA A 172 2.96 -5.01 17.63
N SER A 173 2.55 -4.25 16.62
CA SER A 173 2.23 -4.77 15.29
C SER A 173 3.47 -5.15 14.48
N ALA A 174 4.60 -4.50 14.72
CA ALA A 174 5.88 -4.73 14.06
C ALA A 174 5.80 -4.67 12.52
N PRO A 175 5.64 -3.48 11.92
CA PRO A 175 5.62 -3.31 10.45
C PRO A 175 6.83 -3.95 9.76
N GLN A 176 6.63 -4.48 8.56
CA GLN A 176 7.63 -5.22 7.78
C GLN A 176 7.96 -4.53 6.46
N LEU A 177 9.21 -4.68 6.01
CA LEU A 177 9.73 -4.13 4.76
C LEU A 177 10.46 -5.19 3.96
N TRP A 178 10.13 -5.32 2.67
CA TRP A 178 10.93 -5.94 1.63
C TRP A 178 11.30 -4.88 0.62
N ALA A 179 12.61 -4.57 0.45
CA ALA A 179 13.07 -3.43 -0.34
C ALA A 179 14.21 -3.80 -1.31
N PRO A 180 13.89 -4.25 -2.54
CA PRO A 180 14.90 -4.50 -3.57
C PRO A 180 15.62 -3.21 -3.97
N LYS A 181 16.94 -3.28 -4.12
CA LYS A 181 17.79 -2.12 -4.51
C LYS A 181 17.35 -1.49 -5.83
N GLY A 182 16.91 -2.29 -6.80
CA GLY A 182 16.45 -1.79 -8.10
C GLY A 182 15.27 -0.85 -7.98
N VAL A 183 14.30 -1.19 -7.14
CA VAL A 183 13.12 -0.34 -6.91
C VAL A 183 13.48 0.91 -6.12
N LEU A 184 14.32 0.80 -5.09
CA LEU A 184 14.82 1.94 -4.34
C LEU A 184 15.56 2.94 -5.25
N ASN A 185 16.44 2.44 -6.11
CA ASN A 185 17.18 3.28 -7.06
C ASN A 185 16.26 3.94 -8.09
N HIS A 186 15.23 3.22 -8.57
CA HIS A 186 14.25 3.79 -9.50
C HIS A 186 13.46 4.93 -8.84
N TRP A 187 12.96 4.71 -7.63
CA TRP A 187 12.29 5.75 -6.85
C TRP A 187 13.17 6.98 -6.67
N GLN A 188 14.42 6.81 -6.27
CA GLN A 188 15.36 7.91 -6.05
C GLN A 188 15.58 8.72 -7.33
N ARG A 189 15.78 8.06 -8.49
CA ARG A 189 15.91 8.74 -9.78
C ARG A 189 14.67 9.59 -10.13
N LEU A 190 13.48 9.07 -9.90
CA LEU A 190 12.24 9.82 -10.14
C LEU A 190 12.13 11.04 -9.23
N ARG A 191 12.52 10.92 -7.96
CA ARG A 191 12.54 12.05 -7.02
C ARG A 191 13.53 13.14 -7.45
N GLU A 192 14.72 12.77 -7.87
CA GLU A 192 15.73 13.70 -8.37
C GLU A 192 15.31 14.39 -9.66
N GLN A 193 14.63 13.69 -10.57
CA GLN A 193 14.08 14.29 -11.79
C GLN A 193 13.00 15.32 -11.47
N GLN A 194 12.10 15.03 -10.55
CA GLN A 194 11.06 15.97 -10.12
C GLN A 194 11.63 17.20 -9.43
N ALA A 195 12.63 17.03 -8.58
CA ALA A 195 13.31 18.15 -7.93
C ALA A 195 13.97 19.09 -8.95
N ARG A 196 14.58 18.53 -10.00
CA ARG A 196 15.16 19.34 -11.10
C ARG A 196 14.09 20.08 -11.91
N GLN A 197 12.95 19.47 -12.18
CA GLN A 197 11.83 20.09 -12.91
C GLN A 197 11.17 21.23 -12.12
N ALA A 198 11.16 21.15 -10.79
CA ALA A 198 10.59 22.19 -9.92
C ALA A 198 11.46 23.45 -9.83
N LEU A 199 12.72 23.40 -10.30
CA LEU A 199 13.67 24.53 -10.31
C LEU A 199 13.65 25.36 -11.63
N HIS A 200 12.84 24.91 -12.59
CA HIS A 200 12.63 25.56 -13.89
C HIS A 200 11.18 25.99 -14.08
#